data_40a749e6a0d7f1bf8cff8a82e3b9e105
#
_entry.id   40a749e6a0d7f1bf8cff8a82e3b9e105
#
_cell.length_a   1.000
_cell.length_b   1.000
_cell.length_c   1.000
_cell.angle_alpha   90.00
_cell.angle_beta   90.00
_cell.angle_gamma   90.00
#
_symmetry.space_group_name_H-M   'P 1'
#
loop_
_entity.id
_entity.type
_entity.pdbx_description
1 polymer ?
#
loop_
_entity_poly.entity_id
_entity_poly.type
_entity_poly.pdbx_seq_one_letter_code
_entity_poly.pdbx_strand_id
1 'polypeptide(L)'
;TNVVENDYTGLYLLPMKKDGASIPDFEYLKKLYASVHKNIANGNITMATVVEKGGPAAAVAKSCFGNGFGFEFDCKESKAFSESYGDIIVACKNVYALKGLDVVYLGKPTTQNFFSMGGKSVSIREALGSYTSRLNDVFPATAKAVGPAPDCDYSDGVKYYNVSTKLAKPRVFIPAFPGTNCELDTARAFRLAGAEPEILVIKNRTPRDIEESVQAIIKAIDNANIIAFPGGFSGGDEPDGSGKFIAT
;
A
#
# COMPACT_ATOMS: atom_id res chain seq x y z
N THR A 1 5.10 7.39 5.33
CA THR A 1 5.84 6.81 4.21
C THR A 1 6.72 5.64 4.69
N ASN A 2 7.21 4.81 3.77
CA ASN A 2 8.24 3.79 3.99
C ASN A 2 9.55 4.13 3.28
N VAL A 3 9.69 5.35 2.79
CA VAL A 3 10.84 5.87 2.06
C VAL A 3 11.58 6.89 2.91
N VAL A 4 12.91 6.85 2.89
CA VAL A 4 13.76 7.85 3.53
C VAL A 4 13.66 9.17 2.79
N GLU A 5 13.35 10.25 3.49
CA GLU A 5 13.09 11.58 2.92
C GLU A 5 14.20 12.60 3.16
N ASN A 6 15.15 12.30 4.07
CA ASN A 6 16.23 13.20 4.42
C ASN A 6 17.42 12.45 5.02
N ASP A 7 18.56 13.11 5.11
CA ASP A 7 19.83 12.58 5.61
C ASP A 7 20.16 12.96 7.06
N TYR A 8 19.30 13.69 7.75
CA TYR A 8 19.53 14.16 9.12
C TYR A 8 18.75 13.38 10.19
N THR A 9 17.79 12.55 9.80
CA THR A 9 17.01 11.75 10.74
C THR A 9 17.56 10.34 10.83
N GLY A 10 18.06 9.94 12.01
CA GLY A 10 18.55 8.58 12.24
C GLY A 10 17.47 7.52 12.12
N LEU A 11 17.86 6.30 11.74
CA LEU A 11 16.98 5.15 11.70
C LEU A 11 17.17 4.28 12.93
N TYR A 12 16.04 3.84 13.49
CA TYR A 12 15.98 3.05 14.71
C TYR A 12 15.16 1.78 14.48
N LEU A 13 15.67 0.65 14.98
CA LEU A 13 14.94 -0.60 15.02
C LEU A 13 14.18 -0.69 16.34
N LEU A 14 12.92 -1.04 16.25
CA LEU A 14 12.02 -1.35 17.35
C LEU A 14 11.76 -2.87 17.33
N PRO A 15 12.46 -3.65 18.16
CA PRO A 15 12.33 -5.09 18.15
C PRO A 15 10.97 -5.55 18.66
N MET A 16 10.38 -6.53 17.98
CA MET A 16 9.24 -7.27 18.47
C MET A 16 9.73 -8.31 19.52
N LYS A 17 9.08 -8.34 20.67
CA LYS A 17 9.36 -9.38 21.68
C LYS A 17 8.66 -10.69 21.33
N LYS A 18 9.36 -11.79 21.52
CA LYS A 18 8.86 -13.16 21.33
C LYS A 18 9.20 -13.99 22.57
N ASP A 19 8.38 -14.99 22.85
CA ASP A 19 8.69 -16.00 23.85
C ASP A 19 9.67 -17.07 23.32
N GLY A 20 10.00 -18.06 24.17
CA GLY A 20 10.88 -19.15 23.78
C GLY A 20 10.35 -20.06 22.67
N ALA A 21 9.07 -20.01 22.35
CA ALA A 21 8.42 -20.71 21.25
C ALA A 21 8.29 -19.84 19.98
N SER A 22 8.94 -18.67 19.95
CA SER A 22 8.87 -17.67 18.88
C SER A 22 7.49 -17.03 18.67
N ILE A 23 6.59 -17.14 19.64
CA ILE A 23 5.28 -16.50 19.62
C ILE A 23 5.45 -15.03 20.06
N PRO A 24 4.84 -14.06 19.36
CA PRO A 24 4.91 -12.66 19.76
C PRO A 24 4.31 -12.40 21.14
N ASP A 25 4.96 -11.57 21.96
CA ASP A 25 4.35 -10.98 23.14
C ASP A 25 3.28 -9.97 22.71
N PHE A 26 2.03 -10.39 22.67
CA PHE A 26 0.91 -9.57 22.18
C PHE A 26 0.66 -8.32 23.01
N GLU A 27 0.93 -8.34 24.33
CA GLU A 27 0.77 -7.15 25.17
C GLU A 27 1.86 -6.11 24.88
N TYR A 28 3.08 -6.55 24.67
CA TYR A 28 4.15 -5.67 24.20
C TYR A 28 3.87 -5.15 22.79
N LEU A 29 3.39 -6.01 21.90
CA LEU A 29 3.07 -5.65 20.52
C LEU A 29 1.98 -4.56 20.42
N LYS A 30 0.92 -4.66 21.24
CA LYS A 30 -0.11 -3.61 21.34
C LYS A 30 0.50 -2.27 21.76
N LYS A 31 1.39 -2.27 22.75
CA LYS A 31 2.09 -1.05 23.22
C LYS A 31 2.99 -0.48 22.13
N LEU A 32 3.74 -1.34 21.44
CA LEU A 32 4.62 -0.97 20.35
C LEU A 32 3.82 -0.28 19.22
N TYR A 33 2.76 -0.93 18.72
CA TYR A 33 1.96 -0.38 17.63
C TYR A 33 1.22 0.90 18.03
N ALA A 34 0.67 0.98 19.23
CA ALA A 34 0.04 2.19 19.73
C ALA A 34 1.02 3.36 19.81
N SER A 35 2.26 3.11 20.28
CA SER A 35 3.30 4.13 20.34
C SER A 35 3.75 4.58 18.95
N VAL A 36 4.00 3.63 18.03
CA VAL A 36 4.38 3.94 16.64
C VAL A 36 3.28 4.76 15.97
N HIS A 37 2.01 4.32 16.04
CA HIS A 37 0.87 5.04 15.47
C HIS A 37 0.75 6.46 16.01
N LYS A 38 0.84 6.65 17.34
CA LYS A 38 0.81 7.97 17.97
C LYS A 38 1.94 8.88 17.47
N ASN A 39 3.15 8.33 17.33
CA ASN A 39 4.32 9.10 16.89
C ASN A 39 4.29 9.40 15.38
N ILE A 40 3.63 8.58 14.56
CA ILE A 40 3.32 8.90 13.16
C ILE A 40 2.30 10.04 13.10
N ALA A 41 1.20 9.93 13.85
CA ALA A 41 0.12 10.91 13.83
C ALA A 41 0.56 12.32 14.26
N ASN A 42 1.53 12.43 15.20
CA ASN A 42 2.07 13.72 15.65
C ASN A 42 3.32 14.19 14.86
N GLY A 43 3.70 13.47 13.79
CA GLY A 43 4.82 13.83 12.90
C GLY A 43 6.22 13.62 13.50
N ASN A 44 6.35 12.91 14.62
CA ASN A 44 7.66 12.54 15.20
C ASN A 44 8.32 11.40 14.42
N ILE A 45 7.55 10.39 13.99
CA ILE A 45 8.00 9.36 13.05
C ILE A 45 7.59 9.80 11.63
N THR A 46 8.58 9.97 10.77
CA THR A 46 8.38 10.40 9.37
C THR A 46 8.41 9.24 8.39
N MET A 47 9.07 8.13 8.76
CA MET A 47 9.15 6.92 7.97
C MET A 47 9.01 5.70 8.88
N ALA A 48 8.29 4.68 8.43
CA ALA A 48 8.23 3.38 9.08
C ALA A 48 8.20 2.26 8.05
N THR A 49 8.95 1.19 8.30
CA THR A 49 8.96 -0.04 7.48
C THR A 49 9.13 -1.25 8.37
N VAL A 50 8.70 -2.42 7.88
CA VAL A 50 8.81 -3.69 8.62
C VAL A 50 10.07 -4.43 8.17
N VAL A 51 10.70 -5.12 9.09
CA VAL A 51 11.81 -6.01 8.79
C VAL A 51 11.27 -7.35 8.28
N GLU A 52 11.80 -7.76 7.14
CA GLU A 52 11.49 -9.00 6.45
C GLU A 52 12.77 -9.78 6.14
N LYS A 53 12.72 -10.65 5.14
CA LYS A 53 13.87 -11.40 4.63
C LYS A 53 15.02 -10.47 4.26
N GLY A 54 16.23 -10.82 4.70
CA GLY A 54 17.45 -10.02 4.54
C GLY A 54 17.70 -9.04 5.69
N GLY A 55 16.83 -9.04 6.70
CA GLY A 55 17.01 -8.29 7.94
C GLY A 55 16.90 -6.77 7.80
N PRO A 56 17.30 -6.04 8.85
CA PRO A 56 17.30 -4.57 8.86
C PRO A 56 18.06 -3.95 7.69
N ALA A 57 19.19 -4.54 7.26
CA ALA A 57 19.97 -4.00 6.15
C ALA A 57 19.18 -3.95 4.84
N ALA A 58 18.45 -5.02 4.51
CA ALA A 58 17.61 -5.06 3.32
C ALA A 58 16.42 -4.10 3.41
N ALA A 59 15.79 -3.98 4.60
CA ALA A 59 14.69 -3.06 4.82
C ALA A 59 15.13 -1.59 4.68
N VAL A 60 16.28 -1.22 5.25
CA VAL A 60 16.89 0.11 5.11
C VAL A 60 17.23 0.39 3.65
N ALA A 61 17.90 -0.54 2.96
CA ALA A 61 18.24 -0.35 1.56
C ALA A 61 17.02 -0.10 0.67
N LYS A 62 15.96 -0.92 0.82
CA LYS A 62 14.68 -0.72 0.10
C LYS A 62 14.07 0.66 0.38
N SER A 63 14.15 1.13 1.61
CA SER A 63 13.61 2.45 1.98
C SER A 63 14.46 3.62 1.45
N CYS A 64 15.74 3.39 1.17
CA CYS A 64 16.66 4.39 0.61
C CYS A 64 16.61 4.49 -0.91
N PHE A 65 16.28 3.39 -1.61
CA PHE A 65 16.31 3.34 -3.09
C PHE A 65 15.42 4.40 -3.74
N GLY A 66 14.23 4.65 -3.19
CA GLY A 66 13.23 5.53 -3.80
C GLY A 66 13.72 6.96 -4.01
N ASN A 67 14.47 7.51 -3.06
CA ASN A 67 14.97 8.87 -3.10
C ASN A 67 16.51 8.92 -3.28
N GLY A 68 17.15 7.77 -3.52
CA GLY A 68 18.58 7.70 -3.82
C GLY A 68 19.49 8.04 -2.63
N PHE A 69 19.04 7.86 -1.40
CA PHE A 69 19.88 8.03 -0.22
C PHE A 69 20.80 6.82 -0.02
N GLY A 70 22.07 7.08 0.30
CA GLY A 70 22.94 6.09 0.92
C GLY A 70 22.62 5.92 2.40
N PHE A 71 23.33 5.01 3.06
CA PHE A 71 23.17 4.79 4.48
C PHE A 71 24.48 4.33 5.14
N GLU A 72 24.81 4.96 6.24
CA GLU A 72 25.93 4.58 7.09
C GLU A 72 25.42 3.80 8.30
N PHE A 73 25.65 2.49 8.31
CA PHE A 73 25.28 1.62 9.41
C PHE A 73 26.24 1.80 10.59
N ASP A 74 25.66 2.08 11.77
CA ASP A 74 26.35 2.16 13.06
C ASP A 74 25.86 1.03 13.97
N CYS A 75 25.81 -0.19 13.45
CA CYS A 75 25.43 -1.38 14.18
C CYS A 75 26.28 -2.59 13.71
N LYS A 76 26.31 -3.64 14.51
CA LYS A 76 27.05 -4.87 14.15
C LYS A 76 26.41 -5.57 12.96
N GLU A 77 27.25 -6.17 12.08
CA GLU A 77 26.79 -6.97 10.92
C GLU A 77 25.75 -8.03 11.34
N SER A 78 26.00 -8.75 12.44
CA SER A 78 25.05 -9.75 12.95
C SER A 78 23.67 -9.19 13.27
N LYS A 79 23.56 -7.90 13.63
CA LYS A 79 22.28 -7.23 13.87
C LYS A 79 21.64 -6.77 12.57
N ALA A 80 22.44 -6.22 11.67
CA ALA A 80 21.96 -5.68 10.39
C ALA A 80 21.38 -6.76 9.47
N PHE A 81 21.95 -7.97 9.47
CA PHE A 81 21.55 -9.08 8.61
C PHE A 81 20.72 -10.16 9.33
N SER A 82 20.38 -9.98 10.59
CA SER A 82 19.52 -10.92 11.33
C SER A 82 18.08 -10.81 10.84
N GLU A 83 17.53 -11.89 10.34
CA GLU A 83 16.11 -11.94 9.98
C GLU A 83 15.25 -11.86 11.25
N SER A 84 14.53 -10.77 11.39
CA SER A 84 13.68 -10.51 12.56
C SER A 84 12.30 -10.02 12.10
N TYR A 85 11.54 -10.95 11.55
CA TYR A 85 10.19 -10.68 11.05
C TYR A 85 9.31 -10.02 12.11
N GLY A 86 8.71 -8.89 11.74
CA GLY A 86 7.82 -8.13 12.60
C GLY A 86 8.49 -7.00 13.40
N ASP A 87 9.81 -6.91 13.41
CA ASP A 87 10.51 -5.73 13.89
C ASP A 87 10.17 -4.52 12.99
N ILE A 88 10.10 -3.33 13.56
CA ILE A 88 9.80 -2.10 12.82
C ILE A 88 11.03 -1.20 12.79
N ILE A 89 11.36 -0.66 11.63
CA ILE A 89 12.37 0.40 11.49
C ILE A 89 11.64 1.72 11.31
N VAL A 90 12.08 2.73 12.05
CA VAL A 90 11.51 4.07 12.00
C VAL A 90 12.57 5.15 11.81
N ALA A 91 12.25 6.19 11.04
CA ALA A 91 12.96 7.46 11.08
C ALA A 91 12.25 8.33 12.12
N CYS A 92 12.96 8.71 13.19
CA CYS A 92 12.38 9.38 14.33
C CYS A 92 13.13 10.69 14.65
N LYS A 93 12.41 11.82 14.68
CA LYS A 93 13.00 13.14 15.01
C LYS A 93 13.42 13.24 16.47
N ASN A 94 12.63 12.64 17.35
CA ASN A 94 12.89 12.61 18.79
C ASN A 94 12.70 11.21 19.34
N VAL A 95 13.80 10.49 19.53
CA VAL A 95 13.80 9.11 20.03
C VAL A 95 13.27 9.00 21.47
N TYR A 96 13.37 10.03 22.26
CA TYR A 96 12.85 10.03 23.64
C TYR A 96 11.32 9.90 23.70
N ALA A 97 10.63 10.23 22.63
CA ALA A 97 9.19 10.01 22.51
C ALA A 97 8.81 8.51 22.40
N LEU A 98 9.77 7.63 22.15
CA LEU A 98 9.63 6.17 22.14
C LEU A 98 9.94 5.53 23.50
N LYS A 99 9.91 6.33 24.57
CA LYS A 99 10.19 5.86 25.95
C LYS A 99 9.29 4.67 26.31
N GLY A 100 9.91 3.63 26.86
CA GLY A 100 9.22 2.39 27.27
C GLY A 100 9.20 1.30 26.19
N LEU A 101 9.78 1.57 25.01
CA LEU A 101 10.08 0.57 23.99
C LEU A 101 11.58 0.25 23.97
N ASP A 102 11.91 -0.94 23.48
CA ASP A 102 13.29 -1.25 23.15
C ASP A 102 13.62 -0.58 21.82
N VAL A 103 14.70 0.21 21.80
CA VAL A 103 15.10 0.99 20.61
C VAL A 103 16.58 0.72 20.34
N VAL A 104 16.89 0.33 19.10
CA VAL A 104 18.26 0.08 18.65
C VAL A 104 18.58 1.05 17.53
N TYR A 105 19.61 1.86 17.70
CA TYR A 105 20.10 2.73 16.64
C TYR A 105 20.75 1.89 15.54
N LEU A 106 20.36 2.13 14.28
CA LEU A 106 20.91 1.43 13.12
C LEU A 106 21.95 2.25 12.37
N GLY A 107 21.83 3.58 12.39
CA GLY A 107 22.67 4.48 11.63
C GLY A 107 21.88 5.64 11.05
N LYS A 108 22.47 6.30 10.04
CA LYS A 108 21.86 7.48 9.41
C LYS A 108 21.92 7.41 7.89
N PRO A 109 20.92 7.97 7.19
CA PRO A 109 20.98 8.20 5.77
C PRO A 109 22.08 9.21 5.40
N THR A 110 22.59 9.12 4.21
CA THR A 110 23.60 10.05 3.66
C THR A 110 23.26 10.42 2.22
N THR A 111 23.77 11.55 1.76
CA THR A 111 23.69 11.94 0.35
C THR A 111 24.75 11.23 -0.52
N GLN A 112 25.60 10.43 0.09
CA GLN A 112 26.59 9.62 -0.62
C GLN A 112 25.90 8.41 -1.28
N ASN A 113 26.37 8.04 -2.49
CA ASN A 113 25.74 7.01 -3.31
C ASN A 113 26.10 5.58 -2.89
N PHE A 114 26.24 5.30 -1.58
CA PHE A 114 26.55 3.93 -1.11
C PHE A 114 25.99 3.64 0.30
N PHE A 115 25.83 2.35 0.53
CA PHE A 115 25.62 1.77 1.86
C PHE A 115 26.97 1.38 2.43
N SER A 116 27.27 1.79 3.66
CA SER A 116 28.54 1.48 4.32
C SER A 116 28.34 0.85 5.68
N MET A 117 29.21 -0.09 6.05
CA MET A 117 29.22 -0.78 7.32
C MET A 117 30.62 -1.36 7.62
N GLY A 118 31.18 -1.06 8.77
CA GLY A 118 32.44 -1.67 9.22
C GLY A 118 33.60 -1.50 8.22
N GLY A 119 33.69 -0.35 7.54
CA GLY A 119 34.72 -0.08 6.53
C GLY A 119 34.49 -0.69 5.15
N LYS A 120 33.40 -1.45 4.96
CA LYS A 120 32.95 -1.97 3.66
C LYS A 120 31.87 -1.08 3.09
N SER A 121 31.73 -1.03 1.77
CA SER A 121 30.68 -0.29 1.10
C SER A 121 30.23 -0.96 -0.19
N VAL A 122 28.96 -0.71 -0.55
CA VAL A 122 28.36 -1.11 -1.83
C VAL A 122 27.60 0.08 -2.41
N SER A 123 27.71 0.31 -3.71
CA SER A 123 26.98 1.43 -4.34
C SER A 123 25.47 1.17 -4.35
N ILE A 124 24.68 2.26 -4.26
CA ILE A 124 23.21 2.17 -4.39
C ILE A 124 22.83 1.48 -5.70
N ARG A 125 23.52 1.83 -6.80
CA ARG A 125 23.27 1.24 -8.13
C ARG A 125 23.50 -0.27 -8.15
N GLU A 126 24.57 -0.75 -7.53
CA GLU A 126 24.87 -2.18 -7.44
C GLU A 126 23.87 -2.91 -6.57
N ALA A 127 23.55 -2.38 -5.41
CA ALA A 127 22.55 -2.94 -4.50
C ALA A 127 21.16 -2.98 -5.14
N LEU A 128 20.73 -1.90 -5.79
CA LEU A 128 19.45 -1.83 -6.50
C LEU A 128 19.43 -2.79 -7.69
N GLY A 129 20.52 -2.85 -8.48
CA GLY A 129 20.65 -3.79 -9.59
C GLY A 129 20.50 -5.24 -9.12
N SER A 130 21.19 -5.62 -8.04
CA SER A 130 21.08 -6.95 -7.44
C SER A 130 19.65 -7.25 -6.94
N TYR A 131 18.97 -6.26 -6.42
CA TYR A 131 17.58 -6.40 -5.93
C TYR A 131 16.57 -6.56 -7.08
N THR A 132 16.68 -5.75 -8.13
CA THR A 132 15.71 -5.71 -9.23
C THR A 132 15.92 -6.77 -10.30
N SER A 133 17.15 -7.26 -10.49
CA SER A 133 17.49 -8.19 -11.58
C SER A 133 17.17 -9.67 -11.29
N ARG A 134 16.87 -10.02 -10.02
CA ARG A 134 16.74 -11.43 -9.59
C ARG A 134 15.75 -12.26 -10.41
N LEU A 135 14.70 -11.65 -10.92
CA LEU A 135 13.65 -12.33 -11.67
C LEU A 135 13.59 -11.92 -13.14
N ASN A 136 14.58 -11.16 -13.65
CA ASN A 136 14.54 -10.62 -15.01
C ASN A 136 14.46 -11.72 -16.09
N ASP A 137 15.00 -12.90 -15.84
CA ASP A 137 14.96 -14.02 -16.79
C ASP A 137 13.55 -14.64 -16.89
N VAL A 138 12.72 -14.50 -15.87
CA VAL A 138 11.37 -15.05 -15.81
C VAL A 138 10.32 -13.96 -15.94
N PHE A 139 10.53 -12.84 -15.25
CA PHE A 139 9.67 -11.65 -15.25
C PHE A 139 10.51 -10.41 -15.49
N PRO A 140 10.82 -10.05 -16.74
CA PRO A 140 11.61 -8.86 -17.05
C PRO A 140 10.87 -7.60 -16.56
N ALA A 141 11.63 -6.69 -15.94
CA ALA A 141 11.06 -5.44 -15.39
C ALA A 141 10.52 -4.50 -16.49
N THR A 142 10.96 -4.70 -17.72
CA THR A 142 10.50 -3.93 -18.89
C THR A 142 10.10 -4.86 -20.02
N ALA A 143 8.94 -4.64 -20.61
CA ALA A 143 8.54 -5.29 -21.84
C ALA A 143 9.38 -4.75 -23.02
N LYS A 144 9.65 -5.60 -24.03
CA LYS A 144 10.19 -5.11 -25.31
C LYS A 144 9.16 -4.18 -25.94
N ALA A 145 9.59 -2.96 -26.30
CA ALA A 145 8.72 -2.06 -27.04
C ALA A 145 8.33 -2.71 -28.39
N VAL A 146 7.04 -2.81 -28.66
CA VAL A 146 6.48 -3.38 -29.90
C VAL A 146 6.26 -2.29 -30.95
N GLY A 147 6.58 -1.04 -30.65
CA GLY A 147 6.42 0.13 -31.52
C GLY A 147 6.66 1.43 -30.78
N PRO A 148 6.53 2.56 -31.44
CA PRO A 148 6.58 3.84 -30.76
C PRO A 148 5.43 3.91 -29.75
N ALA A 149 5.69 4.52 -28.59
CA ALA A 149 4.62 4.81 -27.64
C ALA A 149 3.55 5.68 -28.33
N PRO A 150 2.25 5.38 -28.12
CA PRO A 150 1.21 6.25 -28.63
C PRO A 150 1.39 7.66 -28.06
N ASP A 151 1.24 8.66 -28.93
CA ASP A 151 1.22 10.03 -28.48
C ASP A 151 -0.11 10.27 -27.76
N CYS A 152 -0.05 10.41 -26.45
CA CYS A 152 -1.21 10.69 -25.60
C CYS A 152 -1.25 12.19 -25.30
N ASP A 153 -1.51 13.01 -26.33
CA ASP A 153 -1.72 14.44 -26.15
C ASP A 153 -3.13 14.68 -25.59
N TYR A 154 -3.20 15.09 -24.33
CA TYR A 154 -4.44 15.51 -23.65
C TYR A 154 -4.62 17.04 -23.71
N SER A 155 -4.05 17.70 -24.73
CA SER A 155 -4.12 19.16 -24.90
C SER A 155 -5.53 19.70 -25.11
N ASP A 156 -6.49 18.87 -25.52
CA ASP A 156 -7.88 19.23 -25.73
C ASP A 156 -8.66 19.65 -24.47
N GLY A 157 -7.99 19.70 -23.35
CA GLY A 157 -8.50 20.18 -22.09
C GLY A 157 -9.60 19.30 -21.49
N VAL A 158 -9.44 18.91 -20.26
CA VAL A 158 -10.49 18.22 -19.50
C VAL A 158 -11.66 19.18 -19.32
N LYS A 159 -12.78 18.90 -19.98
CA LYS A 159 -14.03 19.66 -19.76
C LYS A 159 -14.57 19.28 -18.38
N TYR A 160 -14.32 20.12 -17.40
CA TYR A 160 -14.97 20.00 -16.09
C TYR A 160 -16.42 20.46 -16.21
N TYR A 161 -17.34 19.52 -16.04
CA TYR A 161 -18.75 19.87 -15.93
C TYR A 161 -19.01 20.39 -14.52
N ASN A 162 -19.28 21.68 -14.38
CA ASN A 162 -19.76 22.25 -13.13
C ASN A 162 -21.20 21.82 -12.92
N VAL A 163 -21.42 20.93 -11.95
CA VAL A 163 -22.76 20.53 -11.54
C VAL A 163 -23.41 21.71 -10.84
N SER A 164 -24.51 22.22 -11.39
CA SER A 164 -25.25 23.36 -10.83
C SER A 164 -25.95 23.05 -9.52
N THR A 165 -26.27 21.78 -9.29
CA THR A 165 -26.99 21.34 -8.07
C THR A 165 -26.03 20.57 -7.18
N LYS A 166 -25.72 21.13 -5.99
CA LYS A 166 -24.94 20.45 -4.96
C LYS A 166 -25.88 19.65 -4.05
N LEU A 167 -25.65 18.36 -3.94
CA LEU A 167 -26.37 17.48 -3.03
C LEU A 167 -25.53 17.33 -1.76
N ALA A 168 -26.18 17.48 -0.61
CA ALA A 168 -25.53 17.32 0.69
C ALA A 168 -25.07 15.87 0.93
N LYS A 169 -25.85 14.91 0.45
CA LYS A 169 -25.57 13.47 0.53
C LYS A 169 -25.97 12.80 -0.77
N PRO A 170 -25.03 12.64 -1.73
CA PRO A 170 -25.34 11.94 -2.96
C PRO A 170 -25.59 10.44 -2.69
N ARG A 171 -26.61 9.91 -3.34
CA ARG A 171 -26.95 8.47 -3.30
C ARG A 171 -26.12 7.74 -4.34
N VAL A 172 -25.48 6.66 -3.91
CA VAL A 172 -24.60 5.84 -4.76
C VAL A 172 -25.19 4.44 -4.89
N PHE A 173 -25.53 4.05 -6.12
CA PHE A 173 -25.93 2.70 -6.44
C PHE A 173 -24.70 1.84 -6.75
N ILE A 174 -24.56 0.70 -6.08
CA ILE A 174 -23.46 -0.25 -6.23
C ILE A 174 -24.06 -1.62 -6.56
N PRO A 175 -24.08 -2.04 -7.84
CA PRO A 175 -24.53 -3.37 -8.20
C PRO A 175 -23.48 -4.41 -7.84
N ALA A 176 -23.87 -5.48 -7.17
CA ALA A 176 -23.04 -6.62 -6.86
C ALA A 176 -23.46 -7.82 -7.70
N PHE A 177 -22.72 -8.10 -8.77
CA PHE A 177 -22.92 -9.23 -9.67
C PHE A 177 -22.19 -10.48 -9.14
N PRO A 178 -22.52 -11.68 -9.67
CA PRO A 178 -21.73 -12.86 -9.40
C PRO A 178 -20.26 -12.64 -9.72
N GLY A 179 -19.38 -12.87 -8.73
CA GLY A 179 -17.94 -12.62 -8.84
C GLY A 179 -17.45 -11.23 -8.43
N THR A 180 -18.35 -10.29 -8.14
CA THR A 180 -18.02 -9.03 -7.48
C THR A 180 -17.57 -9.30 -6.05
N ASN A 181 -16.51 -8.64 -5.58
CA ASN A 181 -16.01 -8.80 -4.21
C ASN A 181 -15.49 -7.51 -3.55
N CYS A 182 -15.57 -6.39 -4.23
CA CYS A 182 -15.13 -5.09 -3.70
C CYS A 182 -16.31 -4.15 -3.35
N GLU A 183 -17.55 -4.64 -3.33
CA GLU A 183 -18.75 -3.83 -3.09
C GLU A 183 -18.76 -3.20 -1.69
N LEU A 184 -18.28 -3.93 -0.67
CA LEU A 184 -18.24 -3.44 0.71
C LEU A 184 -17.19 -2.34 0.89
N ASP A 185 -16.01 -2.52 0.31
CA ASP A 185 -14.93 -1.53 0.36
C ASP A 185 -15.29 -0.27 -0.43
N THR A 186 -15.90 -0.44 -1.59
CA THR A 186 -16.45 0.66 -2.41
C THR A 186 -17.49 1.44 -1.62
N ALA A 187 -18.46 0.76 -1.00
CA ALA A 187 -19.47 1.41 -0.17
C ALA A 187 -18.86 2.15 1.02
N ARG A 188 -17.84 1.57 1.66
CA ARG A 188 -17.10 2.21 2.75
C ARG A 188 -16.43 3.50 2.30
N ALA A 189 -15.77 3.49 1.15
CA ALA A 189 -15.10 4.67 0.61
C ALA A 189 -16.10 5.81 0.35
N PHE A 190 -17.25 5.51 -0.24
CA PHE A 190 -18.30 6.50 -0.46
C PHE A 190 -18.92 7.04 0.84
N ARG A 191 -19.11 6.20 1.88
CA ARG A 191 -19.56 6.67 3.20
C ARG A 191 -18.55 7.62 3.83
N LEU A 192 -17.26 7.31 3.75
CA LEU A 192 -16.20 8.19 4.27
C LEU A 192 -16.15 9.54 3.54
N ALA A 193 -16.52 9.56 2.26
CA ALA A 193 -16.67 10.79 1.48
C ALA A 193 -17.98 11.53 1.72
N GLY A 194 -18.87 11.03 2.60
CA GLY A 194 -20.13 11.69 2.96
C GLY A 194 -21.33 11.32 2.08
N ALA A 195 -21.21 10.30 1.21
CA ALA A 195 -22.31 9.81 0.38
C ALA A 195 -23.14 8.70 1.07
N GLU A 196 -24.29 8.36 0.49
CA GLU A 196 -25.17 7.27 0.93
C GLU A 196 -25.13 6.12 -0.10
N PRO A 197 -24.23 5.12 0.06
CA PRO A 197 -24.15 3.97 -0.84
C PRO A 197 -25.20 2.92 -0.50
N GLU A 198 -25.83 2.38 -1.53
CA GLU A 198 -26.72 1.23 -1.50
C GLU A 198 -26.12 0.11 -2.36
N ILE A 199 -25.93 -1.07 -1.78
CA ILE A 199 -25.48 -2.27 -2.48
C ILE A 199 -26.71 -3.09 -2.84
N LEU A 200 -26.87 -3.39 -4.14
CA LEU A 200 -27.90 -4.30 -4.63
C LEU A 200 -27.26 -5.58 -5.14
N VAL A 201 -27.53 -6.69 -4.49
CA VAL A 201 -27.06 -8.01 -4.92
C VAL A 201 -27.96 -8.53 -6.04
N ILE A 202 -27.36 -8.82 -7.18
CA ILE A 202 -28.04 -9.34 -8.36
C ILE A 202 -28.24 -10.85 -8.19
N LYS A 203 -29.48 -11.28 -8.20
CA LYS A 203 -29.85 -12.68 -8.09
C LYS A 203 -29.91 -13.32 -9.47
N ASN A 204 -29.31 -14.50 -9.65
CA ASN A 204 -29.26 -15.21 -10.94
C ASN A 204 -29.56 -16.71 -10.84
N ARG A 205 -30.26 -17.15 -9.80
CA ARG A 205 -30.55 -18.57 -9.56
C ARG A 205 -31.71 -19.10 -10.39
N THR A 206 -32.65 -18.23 -10.73
CA THR A 206 -33.81 -18.56 -11.56
C THR A 206 -34.08 -17.43 -12.56
N PRO A 207 -34.77 -17.67 -13.69
CA PRO A 207 -35.20 -16.61 -14.62
C PRO A 207 -35.97 -15.49 -13.91
N ARG A 208 -36.83 -15.83 -12.96
CA ARG A 208 -37.59 -14.87 -12.17
C ARG A 208 -36.68 -13.97 -11.31
N ASP A 209 -35.62 -14.54 -10.72
CA ASP A 209 -34.64 -13.76 -9.96
C ASP A 209 -33.96 -12.69 -10.83
N ILE A 210 -33.67 -13.04 -12.10
CA ILE A 210 -33.09 -12.11 -13.07
C ILE A 210 -34.04 -10.98 -13.39
N GLU A 211 -35.31 -11.29 -13.69
CA GLU A 211 -36.36 -10.29 -13.97
C GLU A 211 -36.56 -9.35 -12.77
N GLU A 212 -36.67 -9.90 -11.54
CA GLU A 212 -36.78 -9.13 -10.31
C GLU A 212 -35.54 -8.23 -10.09
N SER A 213 -34.33 -8.73 -10.38
CA SER A 213 -33.11 -7.98 -10.25
C SER A 213 -33.03 -6.84 -11.27
N VAL A 214 -33.42 -7.07 -12.52
CA VAL A 214 -33.48 -6.01 -13.55
C VAL A 214 -34.42 -4.88 -13.13
N GLN A 215 -35.62 -5.22 -12.63
CA GLN A 215 -36.57 -4.22 -12.15
C GLN A 215 -36.02 -3.45 -10.93
N ALA A 216 -35.30 -4.13 -10.04
CA ALA A 216 -34.65 -3.48 -8.90
C ALA A 216 -33.51 -2.55 -9.35
N ILE A 217 -32.71 -2.95 -10.34
CA ILE A 217 -31.64 -2.13 -10.92
C ILE A 217 -32.22 -0.85 -11.52
N ILE A 218 -33.27 -0.95 -12.36
CA ILE A 218 -33.91 0.22 -12.98
C ILE A 218 -34.35 1.21 -11.89
N LYS A 219 -35.03 0.72 -10.86
CA LYS A 219 -35.47 1.56 -9.75
C LYS A 219 -34.28 2.17 -8.97
N ALA A 220 -33.20 1.43 -8.78
CA ALA A 220 -32.01 1.92 -8.11
C ALA A 220 -31.31 3.01 -8.92
N ILE A 221 -31.21 2.84 -10.25
CA ILE A 221 -30.63 3.84 -11.16
C ILE A 221 -31.44 5.15 -11.11
N ASP A 222 -32.77 5.07 -11.18
CA ASP A 222 -33.63 6.25 -11.13
C ASP A 222 -33.49 7.05 -9.83
N ASN A 223 -33.13 6.37 -8.73
CA ASN A 223 -32.93 6.97 -7.43
C ASN A 223 -31.49 7.40 -7.12
N ALA A 224 -30.51 6.99 -7.94
CA ALA A 224 -29.12 7.25 -7.70
C ALA A 224 -28.64 8.57 -8.32
N ASN A 225 -27.59 9.14 -7.74
CA ASN A 225 -26.85 10.27 -8.28
C ASN A 225 -25.51 9.81 -8.86
N ILE A 226 -25.01 8.67 -8.39
CA ILE A 226 -23.76 8.03 -8.81
C ILE A 226 -24.03 6.54 -8.98
N ILE A 227 -23.51 5.95 -10.04
CA ILE A 227 -23.44 4.51 -10.25
C ILE A 227 -21.97 4.11 -10.15
N ALA A 228 -21.65 3.18 -9.24
CA ALA A 228 -20.29 2.72 -9.02
C ALA A 228 -20.20 1.21 -9.21
N PHE A 229 -19.49 0.77 -10.24
CA PHE A 229 -19.21 -0.64 -10.49
C PHE A 229 -17.98 -1.06 -9.68
N PRO A 230 -18.14 -1.96 -8.69
CA PRO A 230 -17.01 -2.44 -7.91
C PRO A 230 -16.19 -3.46 -8.71
N GLY A 231 -14.92 -3.64 -8.31
CA GLY A 231 -14.05 -4.66 -8.88
C GLY A 231 -14.36 -6.07 -8.41
N GLY A 232 -13.67 -7.05 -8.95
CA GLY A 232 -13.77 -8.45 -8.56
C GLY A 232 -13.07 -9.38 -9.54
N PHE A 233 -12.76 -10.58 -9.07
CA PHE A 233 -12.21 -11.66 -9.88
C PHE A 233 -13.27 -12.71 -10.12
N SER A 234 -14.10 -12.53 -11.11
CA SER A 234 -15.14 -13.51 -11.44
C SER A 234 -14.66 -14.51 -12.45
N GLY A 235 -14.17 -15.63 -12.01
CA GLY A 235 -13.92 -16.78 -12.86
C GLY A 235 -13.00 -16.57 -14.07
N GLY A 236 -12.17 -15.54 -14.04
CA GLY A 236 -11.39 -15.03 -15.16
C GLY A 236 -11.99 -13.74 -15.71
N ASP A 237 -11.19 -12.70 -15.78
CA ASP A 237 -11.64 -11.37 -16.23
C ASP A 237 -12.00 -11.36 -17.74
N GLU A 238 -11.53 -12.35 -18.50
CA GLU A 238 -11.82 -12.54 -19.92
C GLU A 238 -11.92 -14.03 -20.30
N PRO A 239 -12.80 -14.37 -21.27
CA PRO A 239 -13.80 -13.55 -21.95
C PRO A 239 -15.12 -13.45 -21.19
N ASP A 240 -15.27 -14.18 -20.07
CA ASP A 240 -16.52 -14.39 -19.34
C ASP A 240 -16.54 -13.71 -17.96
N GLY A 241 -15.80 -12.60 -17.80
CA GLY A 241 -15.73 -11.83 -16.56
C GLY A 241 -17.01 -11.07 -16.21
N SER A 242 -17.02 -10.41 -15.03
CA SER A 242 -18.17 -9.64 -14.51
C SER A 242 -18.69 -8.60 -15.49
N GLY A 243 -17.83 -8.03 -16.32
CA GLY A 243 -18.20 -7.05 -17.33
C GLY A 243 -19.22 -7.56 -18.34
N LYS A 244 -19.15 -8.84 -18.71
CA LYS A 244 -20.13 -9.47 -19.60
C LYS A 244 -21.53 -9.55 -18.95
N PHE A 245 -21.60 -9.94 -17.70
CA PHE A 245 -22.87 -9.98 -16.96
C PHE A 245 -23.49 -8.58 -16.77
N ILE A 246 -22.67 -7.56 -16.69
CA ILE A 246 -23.13 -6.16 -16.57
C ILE A 246 -23.66 -5.66 -17.92
N ALA A 247 -23.03 -6.08 -19.04
CA ALA A 247 -23.34 -5.61 -20.38
C ALA A 247 -24.52 -6.34 -21.05
N THR A 248 -24.86 -7.56 -20.61
CA THR A 248 -25.96 -8.37 -21.15
C THR A 248 -27.25 -8.11 -20.39
#